data_87b226588c737e2c62ebe1826e5474d8
#
_entry.id   87b226588c737e2c62ebe1826e5474d8
#
_cell.length_a   1.000
_cell.length_b   1.000
_cell.length_c   1.000
_cell.angle_alpha   90.00
_cell.angle_beta   90.00
_cell.angle_gamma   90.00
#
_symmetry.space_group_name_H-M   'P 1'
#
loop_
_entity.id
_entity.type
_entity.pdbx_description
1 polymer ?
#
loop_
_entity_poly.entity_id
_entity_poly.type
_entity_poly.pdbx_seq_one_letter_code
_entity_poly.pdbx_strand_id
1 'polypeptide(L)'
;MFDLVLACFIGIGIGTCTGMVPGIHVNTAGAIMFASSAFLLNYISAEFLCVIFVSMSIAHALIEFVPSMLLGVPEEGTATSILPGHRMVLEGRSKEAIRIVSVGGFGAILVVIIMMPVFAVALPFLQGISKPYTWIILTVVSLYMIRRLSNGNIAFLWSLLLFVLSGILGWIMLQTPISSGISLMCTFSGLFGISK
;
A
#
# COMPACT_ATOMS: atom_id res chain seq x y z
N MET A 1 -26.60 7.77 -0.98
CA MET A 1 -26.48 6.29 -0.82
C MET A 1 -26.19 5.59 -2.14
N PHE A 2 -26.96 5.89 -3.21
CA PHE A 2 -26.69 5.35 -4.55
C PHE A 2 -25.30 5.69 -5.07
N ASP A 3 -24.86 6.93 -4.85
CA ASP A 3 -23.54 7.40 -5.28
C ASP A 3 -22.38 6.62 -4.64
N LEU A 4 -22.48 6.25 -3.36
CA LEU A 4 -21.45 5.45 -2.68
C LEU A 4 -21.39 4.01 -3.19
N VAL A 5 -22.53 3.45 -3.58
CA VAL A 5 -22.60 2.13 -4.23
C VAL A 5 -21.93 2.19 -5.60
N LEU A 6 -22.19 3.25 -6.38
CA LEU A 6 -21.53 3.49 -7.66
C LEU A 6 -20.01 3.65 -7.48
N ALA A 7 -19.58 4.43 -6.47
CA ALA A 7 -18.17 4.59 -6.13
C ALA A 7 -17.49 3.24 -5.82
N CYS A 8 -18.18 2.37 -5.08
CA CYS A 8 -17.71 1.03 -4.76
C CYS A 8 -17.47 0.19 -6.04
N PHE A 9 -18.43 0.18 -6.95
CA PHE A 9 -18.29 -0.56 -8.23
C PHE A 9 -17.15 0.00 -9.10
N ILE A 10 -17.00 1.32 -9.17
CA ILE A 10 -15.89 1.96 -9.89
C ILE A 10 -14.56 1.52 -9.27
N GLY A 11 -14.44 1.58 -7.94
CA GLY A 11 -13.23 1.16 -7.24
C GLY A 11 -12.91 -0.31 -7.47
N ILE A 12 -13.90 -1.21 -7.36
CA ILE A 12 -13.73 -2.65 -7.66
C ILE A 12 -13.23 -2.84 -9.10
N GLY A 13 -13.81 -2.14 -10.07
CA GLY A 13 -13.38 -2.22 -11.47
C GLY A 13 -11.93 -1.81 -11.65
N ILE A 14 -11.53 -0.65 -11.11
CA ILE A 14 -10.15 -0.16 -11.17
C ILE A 14 -9.20 -1.12 -10.46
N GLY A 15 -9.57 -1.58 -9.25
CA GLY A 15 -8.76 -2.51 -8.47
C GLY A 15 -8.57 -3.86 -9.15
N THR A 16 -9.61 -4.37 -9.81
CA THR A 16 -9.53 -5.59 -10.62
C THR A 16 -8.58 -5.42 -11.80
N CYS A 17 -8.70 -4.31 -12.54
CA CYS A 17 -7.81 -4.03 -13.66
C CYS A 17 -6.35 -3.88 -13.22
N THR A 18 -6.09 -3.11 -12.16
CA THR A 18 -4.73 -2.88 -11.66
C THR A 18 -4.13 -4.13 -11.00
N GLY A 19 -4.91 -4.94 -10.30
CA GLY A 19 -4.46 -6.19 -9.67
C GLY A 19 -4.17 -7.30 -10.68
N MET A 20 -4.70 -7.22 -11.92
CA MET A 20 -4.35 -8.17 -12.99
C MET A 20 -3.02 -7.85 -13.67
N VAL A 21 -2.46 -6.68 -13.47
CA VAL A 21 -1.20 -6.24 -14.09
C VAL A 21 -0.06 -6.33 -13.08
N PRO A 22 0.84 -7.31 -13.18
CA PRO A 22 1.97 -7.45 -12.27
C PRO A 22 2.86 -6.20 -12.28
N GLY A 23 3.28 -5.76 -11.10
CA GLY A 23 4.14 -4.58 -10.93
C GLY A 23 3.40 -3.26 -10.74
N ILE A 24 2.06 -3.23 -10.81
CA ILE A 24 1.28 -2.07 -10.40
C ILE A 24 0.89 -2.27 -8.93
N HIS A 25 1.56 -1.56 -8.03
CA HIS A 25 1.19 -1.57 -6.62
C HIS A 25 -0.01 -0.68 -6.30
N VAL A 26 -0.85 -1.11 -5.38
CA VAL A 26 -1.97 -0.31 -4.87
C VAL A 26 -1.52 1.05 -4.33
N ASN A 27 -0.32 1.11 -3.76
CA ASN A 27 0.27 2.37 -3.27
C ASN A 27 0.52 3.37 -4.41
N THR A 28 0.94 2.91 -5.59
CA THR A 28 1.12 3.77 -6.78
C THR A 28 -0.23 4.32 -7.25
N ALA A 29 -1.25 3.47 -7.35
CA ALA A 29 -2.60 3.91 -7.70
C ALA A 29 -3.16 4.89 -6.67
N GLY A 30 -2.94 4.63 -5.38
CA GLY A 30 -3.30 5.53 -4.28
C GLY A 30 -2.59 6.87 -4.33
N ALA A 31 -1.28 6.87 -4.62
CA ALA A 31 -0.50 8.10 -4.79
C ALA A 31 -1.01 8.95 -5.96
N ILE A 32 -1.36 8.34 -7.08
CA ILE A 32 -1.94 9.02 -8.24
C ILE A 32 -3.31 9.61 -7.87
N MET A 33 -4.18 8.85 -7.20
CA MET A 33 -5.47 9.37 -6.73
C MET A 33 -5.30 10.52 -5.74
N PHE A 34 -4.40 10.39 -4.79
CA PHE A 34 -4.11 11.44 -3.83
C PHE A 34 -3.58 12.70 -4.51
N ALA A 35 -2.65 12.56 -5.43
CA ALA A 35 -2.11 13.67 -6.21
C ALA A 35 -3.19 14.38 -7.06
N SER A 36 -4.13 13.59 -7.60
CA SER A 36 -5.26 14.12 -8.40
C SER A 36 -6.41 14.61 -7.52
N SER A 37 -6.38 14.42 -6.21
CA SER A 37 -7.51 14.69 -5.31
C SER A 37 -7.95 16.15 -5.33
N ALA A 38 -7.01 17.11 -5.40
CA ALA A 38 -7.32 18.54 -5.48
C ALA A 38 -8.16 18.90 -6.72
N PHE A 39 -7.96 18.20 -7.85
CA PHE A 39 -8.76 18.35 -9.05
C PHE A 39 -10.08 17.60 -8.93
N LEU A 40 -10.04 16.33 -8.46
CA LEU A 40 -11.22 15.47 -8.38
C LEU A 40 -12.27 16.00 -7.41
N LEU A 41 -11.85 16.60 -6.29
CA LEU A 41 -12.75 17.18 -5.27
C LEU A 41 -13.56 18.37 -5.76
N ASN A 42 -13.25 18.93 -6.93
CA ASN A 42 -14.12 19.91 -7.59
C ASN A 42 -15.37 19.28 -8.24
N TYR A 43 -15.35 17.97 -8.50
CA TYR A 43 -16.41 17.26 -9.22
C TYR A 43 -17.11 16.19 -8.38
N ILE A 44 -16.40 15.60 -7.43
CA ILE A 44 -16.90 14.51 -6.57
C ILE A 44 -16.63 14.80 -5.11
N SER A 45 -17.44 14.25 -4.22
CA SER A 45 -17.24 14.41 -2.77
C SER A 45 -16.02 13.62 -2.25
N ALA A 46 -15.45 14.07 -1.15
CA ALA A 46 -14.35 13.37 -0.49
C ALA A 46 -14.74 11.94 -0.08
N GLU A 47 -15.99 11.74 0.38
CA GLU A 47 -16.52 10.42 0.73
C GLU A 47 -16.56 9.48 -0.48
N PHE A 48 -17.00 9.98 -1.64
CA PHE A 48 -17.04 9.24 -2.89
C PHE A 48 -15.63 8.78 -3.29
N LEU A 49 -14.64 9.68 -3.23
CA LEU A 49 -13.25 9.39 -3.54
C LEU A 49 -12.64 8.36 -2.56
N CYS A 50 -12.93 8.50 -1.26
CA CYS A 50 -12.50 7.53 -0.25
C CYS A 50 -13.06 6.13 -0.49
N VAL A 51 -14.34 6.03 -0.88
CA VAL A 51 -14.97 4.72 -1.17
C VAL A 51 -14.34 4.09 -2.40
N ILE A 52 -14.07 4.87 -3.46
CA ILE A 52 -13.33 4.36 -4.64
C ILE A 52 -11.97 3.80 -4.20
N PHE A 53 -11.22 4.56 -3.41
CA PHE A 53 -9.88 4.14 -2.99
C PHE A 53 -9.90 2.86 -2.16
N VAL A 54 -10.80 2.77 -1.16
CA VAL A 54 -10.89 1.58 -0.29
C VAL A 54 -11.33 0.35 -1.08
N SER A 55 -12.35 0.46 -1.91
CA SER A 55 -12.85 -0.67 -2.71
C SER A 55 -11.84 -1.10 -3.78
N MET A 56 -11.13 -0.14 -4.40
CA MET A 56 -10.02 -0.40 -5.30
C MET A 56 -8.92 -1.19 -4.59
N SER A 57 -8.51 -0.75 -3.40
CA SER A 57 -7.42 -1.39 -2.65
C SER A 57 -7.75 -2.82 -2.26
N ILE A 58 -8.98 -3.07 -1.81
CA ILE A 58 -9.44 -4.42 -1.45
C ILE A 58 -9.51 -5.33 -2.69
N ALA A 59 -10.10 -4.86 -3.78
CA ALA A 59 -10.20 -5.63 -5.01
C ALA A 59 -8.82 -5.92 -5.61
N HIS A 60 -7.92 -4.94 -5.65
CA HIS A 60 -6.55 -5.10 -6.10
C HIS A 60 -5.84 -6.19 -5.32
N ALA A 61 -5.82 -6.09 -3.98
CA ALA A 61 -5.13 -7.05 -3.12
C ALA A 61 -5.64 -8.49 -3.26
N LEU A 62 -6.93 -8.69 -3.56
CA LEU A 62 -7.50 -10.01 -3.81
C LEU A 62 -7.13 -10.56 -5.17
N ILE A 63 -7.11 -9.72 -6.21
CA ILE A 63 -6.88 -10.14 -7.60
C ILE A 63 -5.39 -10.34 -7.87
N GLU A 64 -4.51 -9.51 -7.31
CA GLU A 64 -3.06 -9.54 -7.47
C GLU A 64 -2.45 -10.92 -7.18
N PHE A 65 -3.04 -11.68 -6.25
CA PHE A 65 -2.61 -13.04 -5.95
C PHE A 65 -2.66 -13.98 -7.15
N VAL A 66 -3.62 -13.79 -8.06
CA VAL A 66 -3.82 -14.70 -9.19
C VAL A 66 -2.67 -14.63 -10.18
N PRO A 67 -2.34 -13.47 -10.79
CA PRO A 67 -1.21 -13.38 -11.71
C PRO A 67 0.12 -13.66 -11.01
N SER A 68 0.33 -13.17 -9.80
CA SER A 68 1.56 -13.39 -9.04
C SER A 68 1.81 -14.87 -8.77
N MET A 69 0.77 -15.63 -8.42
CA MET A 69 0.85 -17.07 -8.19
C MET A 69 1.05 -17.84 -9.49
N LEU A 70 0.36 -17.47 -10.57
CA LEU A 70 0.49 -18.16 -11.87
C LEU A 70 1.88 -17.95 -12.48
N LEU A 71 2.43 -16.74 -12.36
CA LEU A 71 3.74 -16.39 -12.92
C LEU A 71 4.90 -16.72 -11.96
N GLY A 72 4.63 -17.02 -10.70
CA GLY A 72 5.66 -17.26 -9.69
C GLY A 72 6.48 -16.02 -9.35
N VAL A 73 5.90 -14.83 -9.54
CA VAL A 73 6.53 -13.55 -9.25
C VAL A 73 5.98 -13.02 -7.93
N PRO A 74 6.70 -13.21 -6.81
CA PRO A 74 6.25 -12.71 -5.51
C PRO A 74 6.36 -11.18 -5.44
N GLU A 75 5.31 -10.55 -4.95
CA GLU A 75 5.35 -9.16 -4.50
C GLU A 75 5.65 -9.09 -3.00
N GLU A 76 6.08 -7.92 -2.50
CA GLU A 76 6.57 -7.78 -1.12
C GLU A 76 5.60 -8.30 -0.05
N GLY A 77 4.29 -8.05 -0.22
CA GLY A 77 3.24 -8.47 0.71
C GLY A 77 2.80 -9.93 0.58
N THR A 78 3.09 -10.59 -0.54
CA THR A 78 2.53 -11.89 -0.90
C THR A 78 3.57 -13.01 -0.99
N ALA A 79 4.85 -12.69 -0.83
CA ALA A 79 5.97 -13.60 -1.05
C ALA A 79 5.84 -14.96 -0.35
N THR A 80 5.38 -14.97 0.91
CA THR A 80 5.23 -16.20 1.69
C THR A 80 4.05 -17.07 1.24
N SER A 81 3.02 -16.45 0.65
CA SER A 81 1.79 -17.13 0.21
C SER A 81 1.89 -17.63 -1.23
N ILE A 82 2.68 -16.95 -2.07
CA ILE A 82 2.84 -17.27 -3.49
C ILE A 82 3.61 -18.58 -3.68
N LEU A 83 4.68 -18.82 -2.92
CA LEU A 83 5.53 -20.00 -3.09
C LEU A 83 4.75 -21.33 -3.01
N PRO A 84 3.89 -21.59 -2.01
CA PRO A 84 3.08 -22.80 -1.98
C PRO A 84 2.06 -22.86 -3.13
N GLY A 85 1.42 -21.74 -3.46
CA GLY A 85 0.43 -21.65 -4.54
C GLY A 85 1.07 -21.90 -5.91
N HIS A 86 2.23 -21.30 -6.18
CA HIS A 86 2.97 -21.50 -7.42
C HIS A 86 3.43 -22.96 -7.61
N ARG A 87 3.85 -23.62 -6.52
CA ARG A 87 4.16 -25.05 -6.55
C ARG A 87 2.96 -25.87 -7.00
N MET A 88 1.76 -25.59 -6.49
CA MET A 88 0.55 -26.26 -6.95
C MET A 88 0.25 -25.98 -8.43
N VAL A 89 0.56 -24.78 -8.93
CA VAL A 89 0.44 -24.45 -10.37
C VAL A 89 1.37 -25.31 -11.20
N LEU A 90 2.63 -25.48 -10.79
CA LEU A 90 3.61 -26.35 -11.47
C LEU A 90 3.22 -27.83 -11.43
N GLU A 91 2.48 -28.26 -10.40
CA GLU A 91 1.90 -29.61 -10.30
C GLU A 91 0.63 -29.79 -11.15
N GLY A 92 0.20 -28.75 -11.93
CA GLY A 92 -1.02 -28.79 -12.74
C GLY A 92 -2.32 -28.53 -11.97
N ARG A 93 -2.24 -28.13 -10.69
CA ARG A 93 -3.36 -27.88 -9.78
C ARG A 93 -3.75 -26.41 -9.65
N SER A 94 -3.63 -25.64 -10.75
CA SER A 94 -3.85 -24.19 -10.76
C SER A 94 -5.25 -23.78 -10.28
N LYS A 95 -6.30 -24.55 -10.69
CA LYS A 95 -7.68 -24.26 -10.26
C LYS A 95 -7.87 -24.40 -8.75
N GLU A 96 -7.22 -25.40 -8.16
CA GLU A 96 -7.28 -25.64 -6.72
C GLU A 96 -6.55 -24.53 -5.96
N ALA A 97 -5.36 -24.14 -6.43
CA ALA A 97 -4.58 -23.05 -5.87
C ALA A 97 -5.38 -21.73 -5.87
N ILE A 98 -5.99 -21.36 -7.00
CA ILE A 98 -6.84 -20.15 -7.10
C ILE A 98 -8.02 -20.24 -6.15
N ARG A 99 -8.68 -21.41 -6.06
CA ARG A 99 -9.80 -21.60 -5.15
C ARG A 99 -9.41 -21.40 -3.68
N ILE A 100 -8.27 -21.92 -3.25
CA ILE A 100 -7.78 -21.78 -1.86
C ILE A 100 -7.52 -20.32 -1.56
N VAL A 101 -6.82 -19.60 -2.45
CA VAL A 101 -6.53 -18.17 -2.27
C VAL A 101 -7.81 -17.34 -2.23
N SER A 102 -8.77 -17.63 -3.14
CA SER A 102 -10.05 -16.90 -3.17
C SER A 102 -10.87 -17.12 -1.90
N VAL A 103 -10.94 -18.36 -1.40
CA VAL A 103 -11.64 -18.68 -0.14
C VAL A 103 -10.94 -18.03 1.05
N GLY A 104 -9.59 -18.07 1.08
CA GLY A 104 -8.81 -17.41 2.12
C GLY A 104 -8.99 -15.89 2.12
N GLY A 105 -8.94 -15.26 0.94
CA GLY A 105 -9.18 -13.82 0.77
C GLY A 105 -10.58 -13.40 1.22
N PHE A 106 -11.61 -14.15 0.81
CA PHE A 106 -12.98 -13.91 1.26
C PHE A 106 -13.12 -14.09 2.78
N GLY A 107 -12.50 -15.13 3.35
CA GLY A 107 -12.46 -15.35 4.79
C GLY A 107 -11.79 -14.20 5.54
N ALA A 108 -10.69 -13.67 5.00
CA ALA A 108 -10.00 -12.51 5.57
C ALA A 108 -10.90 -11.26 5.61
N ILE A 109 -11.65 -10.99 4.53
CA ILE A 109 -12.63 -9.88 4.50
C ILE A 109 -13.68 -10.05 5.59
N LEU A 110 -14.24 -11.25 5.76
CA LEU A 110 -15.23 -11.52 6.81
C LEU A 110 -14.64 -11.26 8.20
N VAL A 111 -13.42 -11.71 8.47
CA VAL A 111 -12.73 -11.47 9.74
C VAL A 111 -12.53 -9.96 9.96
N VAL A 112 -12.12 -9.21 8.94
CA VAL A 112 -11.95 -7.75 9.03
C VAL A 112 -13.27 -7.06 9.36
N ILE A 113 -14.37 -7.44 8.70
CA ILE A 113 -15.70 -6.88 8.98
C ILE A 113 -16.11 -7.14 10.42
N ILE A 114 -15.92 -8.37 10.92
CA ILE A 114 -16.26 -8.74 12.31
C ILE A 114 -15.37 -7.96 13.31
N MET A 115 -14.09 -7.75 12.98
CA MET A 115 -13.15 -7.04 13.83
C MET A 115 -13.26 -5.50 13.74
N MET A 116 -13.98 -4.98 12.74
CA MET A 116 -14.12 -3.55 12.51
C MET A 116 -14.57 -2.75 13.73
N PRO A 117 -15.62 -3.15 14.49
CA PRO A 117 -16.02 -2.42 15.69
C PRO A 117 -14.92 -2.41 16.77
N VAL A 118 -14.15 -3.48 16.89
CA VAL A 118 -13.02 -3.54 17.83
C VAL A 118 -11.95 -2.53 17.42
N PHE A 119 -11.58 -2.50 16.14
CA PHE A 119 -10.60 -1.55 15.63
C PHE A 119 -11.08 -0.09 15.70
N ALA A 120 -12.38 0.16 15.49
CA ALA A 120 -12.96 1.49 15.58
C ALA A 120 -12.78 2.11 16.98
N VAL A 121 -12.77 1.29 18.04
CA VAL A 121 -12.51 1.73 19.42
C VAL A 121 -11.02 1.69 19.77
N ALA A 122 -10.33 0.61 19.39
CA ALA A 122 -8.96 0.38 19.78
C ALA A 122 -7.98 1.35 19.10
N LEU A 123 -8.16 1.66 17.80
CA LEU A 123 -7.22 2.50 17.07
C LEU A 123 -7.13 3.95 17.60
N PRO A 124 -8.23 4.67 17.87
CA PRO A 124 -8.15 6.01 18.45
C PRO A 124 -7.48 5.99 19.83
N PHE A 125 -7.77 4.98 20.65
CA PHE A 125 -7.16 4.81 21.96
C PHE A 125 -5.64 4.57 21.85
N LEU A 126 -5.21 3.65 21.01
CA LEU A 126 -3.80 3.37 20.73
C LEU A 126 -3.08 4.59 20.14
N GLN A 127 -3.73 5.31 19.23
CA GLN A 127 -3.20 6.56 18.66
C GLN A 127 -2.99 7.62 19.73
N GLY A 128 -3.92 7.77 20.65
CA GLY A 128 -3.80 8.72 21.78
C GLY A 128 -2.57 8.44 22.64
N ILE A 129 -2.31 7.17 22.92
CA ILE A 129 -1.15 6.75 23.71
C ILE A 129 0.15 6.84 22.89
N SER A 130 0.14 6.42 21.65
CA SER A 130 1.37 6.33 20.84
C SER A 130 1.82 7.67 20.26
N LYS A 131 0.91 8.61 20.02
CA LYS A 131 1.19 9.92 19.40
C LYS A 131 2.42 10.64 19.97
N PRO A 132 2.59 10.82 21.30
CA PRO A 132 3.77 11.49 21.84
C PRO A 132 5.07 10.73 21.63
N TYR A 133 5.01 9.41 21.46
CA TYR A 133 6.17 8.52 21.30
C TYR A 133 6.45 8.09 19.87
N THR A 134 5.58 8.46 18.92
CA THR A 134 5.67 8.00 17.52
C THR A 134 7.02 8.31 16.90
N TRP A 135 7.56 9.49 17.13
CA TRP A 135 8.87 9.89 16.58
C TRP A 135 10.03 9.04 17.14
N ILE A 136 9.97 8.68 18.43
CA ILE A 136 10.97 7.80 19.06
C ILE A 136 10.88 6.41 18.43
N ILE A 137 9.66 5.85 18.37
CA ILE A 137 9.41 4.52 17.81
C ILE A 137 9.91 4.45 16.37
N LEU A 138 9.53 5.41 15.54
CA LEU A 138 9.96 5.46 14.13
C LEU A 138 11.49 5.57 14.00
N THR A 139 12.13 6.42 14.80
CA THR A 139 13.59 6.59 14.77
C THR A 139 14.29 5.28 15.18
N VAL A 140 13.86 4.65 16.28
CA VAL A 140 14.46 3.39 16.75
C VAL A 140 14.27 2.27 15.74
N VAL A 141 13.06 2.11 15.21
CA VAL A 141 12.77 1.08 14.19
C VAL A 141 13.59 1.33 12.92
N SER A 142 13.65 2.56 12.44
CA SER A 142 14.43 2.91 11.24
C SER A 142 15.92 2.63 11.43
N LEU A 143 16.50 3.05 12.55
CA LEU A 143 17.91 2.78 12.85
C LEU A 143 18.20 1.28 13.00
N TYR A 144 17.29 0.55 13.66
CA TYR A 144 17.38 -0.90 13.76
C TYR A 144 17.36 -1.57 12.38
N MET A 145 16.43 -1.17 11.50
CA MET A 145 16.33 -1.72 10.14
C MET A 145 17.58 -1.38 9.32
N ILE A 146 18.04 -0.14 9.34
CA ILE A 146 19.26 0.29 8.65
C ILE A 146 20.45 -0.57 9.12
N ARG A 147 20.59 -0.76 10.43
CA ARG A 147 21.68 -1.58 10.97
C ARG A 147 21.59 -3.04 10.55
N ARG A 148 20.38 -3.60 10.58
CA ARG A 148 20.15 -5.01 10.23
C ARG A 148 20.36 -5.32 8.75
N LEU A 149 19.99 -4.38 7.86
CA LEU A 149 20.12 -4.55 6.41
C LEU A 149 21.51 -4.19 5.89
N SER A 150 22.32 -3.46 6.68
CA SER A 150 23.64 -3.04 6.27
C SER A 150 24.69 -4.13 6.48
N ASN A 151 25.43 -4.46 5.42
CA ASN A 151 26.55 -5.39 5.46
C ASN A 151 27.85 -4.65 5.82
N GLY A 152 28.12 -4.52 7.13
CA GLY A 152 29.30 -3.88 7.67
C GLY A 152 29.13 -2.37 7.99
N ASN A 153 30.15 -1.81 8.63
CA ASN A 153 30.09 -0.45 9.19
C ASN A 153 30.05 0.64 8.11
N ILE A 154 30.75 0.44 6.99
CA ILE A 154 30.78 1.42 5.88
C ILE A 154 29.40 1.48 5.21
N ALA A 155 28.76 0.33 4.93
CA ALA A 155 27.42 0.28 4.38
C ALA A 155 26.39 0.91 5.33
N PHE A 156 26.54 0.70 6.64
CA PHE A 156 25.71 1.35 7.66
C PHE A 156 25.83 2.89 7.61
N LEU A 157 27.06 3.42 7.50
CA LEU A 157 27.27 4.87 7.42
C LEU A 157 26.65 5.48 6.17
N TRP A 158 26.78 4.82 5.02
CA TRP A 158 26.13 5.27 3.78
C TRP A 158 24.60 5.23 3.87
N SER A 159 24.05 4.17 4.42
CA SER A 159 22.60 4.06 4.61
C SER A 159 22.07 5.11 5.60
N LEU A 160 22.83 5.39 6.67
CA LEU A 160 22.47 6.45 7.62
C LEU A 160 22.53 7.83 6.97
N LEU A 161 23.58 8.10 6.15
CA LEU A 161 23.69 9.35 5.38
C LEU A 161 22.49 9.53 4.46
N LEU A 162 22.11 8.51 3.70
CA LEU A 162 20.94 8.54 2.82
C LEU A 162 19.65 8.77 3.60
N PHE A 163 19.48 8.14 4.76
CA PHE A 163 18.34 8.36 5.64
C PHE A 163 18.22 9.83 6.10
N VAL A 164 19.34 10.41 6.53
CA VAL A 164 19.37 11.83 6.94
C VAL A 164 19.10 12.76 5.76
N LEU A 165 19.71 12.51 4.60
CA LEU A 165 19.48 13.31 3.39
C LEU A 165 18.01 13.23 2.93
N SER A 166 17.39 12.04 3.00
CA SER A 166 15.95 11.87 2.70
C SER A 166 15.08 12.66 3.67
N GLY A 167 15.44 12.67 4.95
CA GLY A 167 14.75 13.47 5.96
C GLY A 167 14.84 14.97 5.70
N ILE A 168 16.03 15.46 5.37
CA ILE A 168 16.26 16.87 4.99
C ILE A 168 15.48 17.23 3.73
N LEU A 169 15.50 16.37 2.70
CA LEU A 169 14.73 16.57 1.47
C LEU A 169 13.24 16.67 1.79
N GLY A 170 12.71 15.74 2.58
CA GLY A 170 11.30 15.75 2.99
C GLY A 170 10.92 17.01 3.77
N TRP A 171 11.79 17.45 4.69
CA TRP A 171 11.59 18.70 5.43
C TRP A 171 11.56 19.92 4.53
N ILE A 172 12.51 20.05 3.61
CA ILE A 172 12.56 21.14 2.62
C ILE A 172 11.29 21.13 1.77
N MET A 173 10.90 19.98 1.24
CA MET A 173 9.71 19.84 0.37
C MET A 173 8.42 20.22 1.07
N LEU A 174 8.28 19.90 2.35
CA LEU A 174 7.09 20.27 3.14
C LEU A 174 7.05 21.74 3.54
N GLN A 175 8.18 22.45 3.49
CA GLN A 175 8.28 23.89 3.77
C GLN A 175 8.14 24.76 2.51
N THR A 176 8.09 24.15 1.32
CA THR A 176 7.88 24.92 0.08
C THR A 176 6.49 25.55 0.04
N PRO A 177 6.31 26.73 -0.59
CA PRO A 177 4.98 27.36 -0.73
C PRO A 177 4.07 26.66 -1.76
N ILE A 178 4.38 25.44 -2.12
CA ILE A 178 3.61 24.58 -3.01
C ILE A 178 2.72 23.69 -2.15
N SER A 179 1.52 23.37 -2.63
CA SER A 179 0.64 22.45 -1.88
C SER A 179 1.34 21.12 -1.58
N SER A 180 1.18 20.61 -0.39
CA SER A 180 1.83 19.37 0.07
C SER A 180 1.57 18.19 -0.87
N GLY A 181 0.40 18.12 -1.51
CA GLY A 181 0.07 17.10 -2.50
C GLY A 181 0.96 17.16 -3.75
N ILE A 182 1.21 18.36 -4.29
CA ILE A 182 2.07 18.55 -5.46
C ILE A 182 3.53 18.26 -5.07
N SER A 183 4.00 18.74 -3.91
CA SER A 183 5.34 18.45 -3.40
C SER A 183 5.59 16.96 -3.26
N LEU A 184 4.64 16.23 -2.66
CA LEU A 184 4.74 14.77 -2.51
C LEU A 184 4.72 14.06 -3.87
N MET A 185 3.83 14.46 -4.78
CA MET A 185 3.77 13.90 -6.13
C MET A 185 5.10 14.07 -6.87
N CYS A 186 5.67 15.27 -6.87
CA CYS A 186 6.96 15.54 -7.52
C CYS A 186 8.09 14.73 -6.90
N THR A 187 8.11 14.62 -5.56
CA THR A 187 9.13 13.85 -4.84
C THR A 187 9.04 12.36 -5.16
N PHE A 188 7.84 11.78 -5.10
CA PHE A 188 7.66 10.36 -5.43
C PHE A 188 7.93 10.06 -6.91
N SER A 189 7.45 10.89 -7.82
CA SER A 189 7.72 10.73 -9.25
C SER A 189 9.21 10.86 -9.56
N GLY A 190 9.91 11.80 -8.93
CA GLY A 190 11.35 11.98 -9.11
C GLY A 190 12.17 10.82 -8.56
N LEU A 191 11.87 10.36 -7.33
CA LEU A 191 12.64 9.30 -6.68
C LEU A 191 12.36 7.90 -7.24
N PHE A 192 11.12 7.60 -7.62
CA PHE A 192 10.70 6.25 -7.99
C PHE A 192 10.29 6.11 -9.46
N GLY A 193 9.87 7.20 -10.12
CA GLY A 193 9.43 7.18 -11.51
C GLY A 193 10.56 7.38 -12.53
N ILE A 194 11.58 8.17 -12.17
CA ILE A 194 12.67 8.57 -13.09
C ILE A 194 13.96 7.81 -12.79
N SER A 195 14.08 7.19 -11.62
CA SER A 195 15.31 6.55 -11.12
C SER A 195 15.61 5.16 -11.72
N LYS A 196 15.13 4.87 -12.93
CA LYS A 196 15.49 3.61 -13.64
C LYS A 196 16.62 3.80 -14.60
#